data_b49e26d7c84b801fb8b6161809d8c152
#
_entry.id   b49e26d7c84b801fb8b6161809d8c152
#
_cell.length_a   1.000
_cell.length_b   1.000
_cell.length_c   1.000
_cell.angle_alpha   90.00
_cell.angle_beta   90.00
_cell.angle_gamma   90.00
#
_symmetry.space_group_name_H-M   'P 1'
#
loop_
_entity.id
_entity.type
_entity.pdbx_description
1 polymer ?
#
loop_
_entity_poly.entity_id
_entity_poly.type
_entity_poly.pdbx_seq_one_letter_code
_entity_poly.pdbx_strand_id
1 'polypeptide(L)'
;MRWLLISSIVFAGSAVSLAKGPKFTDIKSAGVDYGVQGEYVGLLKTKQGTQKYGVQLIALGNHHFRVVGYRGGLPGAGWNGKGPVQVQADVELKEGKLVFEGDQRRGVLQGGRLVVDLGPDGTNDGELKRVDRRSPTLGKTDPNAVVLFDGKDAAQFAGGRMTKDGPLME
;
A
#
# COMPACT_ATOMS: atom_id res chain seq x y z
N MET A 1 -18.62 65.13 -0.81
CA MET A 1 -17.38 64.30 -0.73
C MET A 1 -17.66 63.11 0.15
N ARG A 2 -17.84 61.93 -0.47
CA ARG A 2 -18.11 60.66 0.28
C ARG A 2 -16.82 59.84 0.23
N TRP A 3 -16.24 59.56 1.39
CA TRP A 3 -15.07 58.74 1.55
C TRP A 3 -15.51 57.25 1.64
N LEU A 4 -15.09 56.46 0.69
CA LEU A 4 -15.23 54.97 0.71
C LEU A 4 -14.05 54.37 1.48
N LEU A 5 -14.35 53.80 2.63
CA LEU A 5 -13.41 52.98 3.37
C LEU A 5 -13.37 51.57 2.72
N ILE A 6 -12.28 51.21 2.09
CA ILE A 6 -12.02 49.89 1.58
C ILE A 6 -11.43 49.06 2.73
N SER A 7 -12.24 48.15 3.27
CA SER A 7 -11.81 47.19 4.31
C SER A 7 -11.15 46.00 3.63
N SER A 8 -9.82 45.89 3.77
CA SER A 8 -9.06 44.74 3.26
C SER A 8 -9.22 43.57 4.21
N ILE A 9 -9.95 42.54 3.77
CA ILE A 9 -10.05 41.26 4.50
C ILE A 9 -8.78 40.47 4.19
N VAL A 10 -7.90 40.32 5.17
CA VAL A 10 -6.75 39.42 5.11
C VAL A 10 -7.25 37.99 5.38
N PHE A 11 -7.28 37.16 4.36
CA PHE A 11 -7.53 35.73 4.49
C PHE A 11 -6.27 35.06 5.05
N ALA A 12 -6.25 34.79 6.35
CA ALA A 12 -5.22 33.95 6.97
C ALA A 12 -5.49 32.51 6.53
N GLY A 13 -4.79 32.05 5.51
CA GLY A 13 -4.78 30.64 5.10
C GLY A 13 -4.18 29.78 6.20
N SER A 14 -5.03 29.05 6.91
CA SER A 14 -4.57 28.01 7.84
C SER A 14 -3.89 26.90 7.04
N ALA A 15 -2.54 26.81 7.14
CA ALA A 15 -1.82 25.65 6.63
C ALA A 15 -2.29 24.42 7.39
N VAL A 16 -3.03 23.54 6.73
CA VAL A 16 -3.39 22.22 7.27
C VAL A 16 -2.10 21.42 7.34
N SER A 17 -1.51 21.33 8.53
CA SER A 17 -0.43 20.40 8.79
C SER A 17 -0.99 18.98 8.61
N LEU A 18 -0.58 18.30 7.55
CA LEU A 18 -0.83 16.86 7.41
C LEU A 18 -0.08 16.16 8.53
N ALA A 19 -0.77 15.89 9.62
CA ALA A 19 -0.23 15.12 10.71
C ALA A 19 0.23 13.77 10.17
N LYS A 20 1.51 13.45 10.33
CA LYS A 20 2.02 12.10 10.04
C LYS A 20 1.21 11.12 10.89
N GLY A 21 0.64 10.08 10.26
CA GLY A 21 -0.10 9.04 10.97
C GLY A 21 0.72 8.38 12.09
N PRO A 22 0.07 7.62 12.98
CA PRO A 22 0.77 6.96 14.09
C PRO A 22 1.85 6.01 13.53
N LYS A 23 2.98 5.98 14.24
CA LYS A 23 4.10 5.06 13.93
C LYS A 23 4.09 3.93 14.93
N PHE A 24 4.20 2.70 14.43
CA PHE A 24 4.24 1.50 15.25
C PHE A 24 5.59 0.81 15.11
N THR A 25 6.16 0.39 16.22
CA THR A 25 7.45 -0.33 16.30
C THR A 25 7.27 -1.82 16.58
N ASP A 26 6.05 -2.23 16.93
CA ASP A 26 5.72 -3.65 17.13
C ASP A 26 4.38 -4.01 16.46
N ILE A 27 4.24 -5.30 16.11
CA ILE A 27 3.09 -5.82 15.37
C ILE A 27 1.78 -5.73 16.18
N LYS A 28 1.85 -5.86 17.50
CA LYS A 28 0.65 -5.87 18.35
C LYS A 28 0.01 -4.48 18.42
N SER A 29 0.85 -3.45 18.52
CA SER A 29 0.38 -2.07 18.57
C SER A 29 -0.08 -1.55 17.19
N ALA A 30 0.39 -2.17 16.09
CA ALA A 30 0.00 -1.78 14.72
C ALA A 30 -1.46 -2.13 14.38
N GLY A 31 -2.11 -2.95 15.19
CA GLY A 31 -3.55 -3.23 15.10
C GLY A 31 -3.95 -4.10 13.90
N VAL A 32 -5.26 -4.11 13.62
CA VAL A 32 -5.85 -4.96 12.59
C VAL A 32 -5.39 -4.60 11.18
N ASP A 33 -5.11 -3.32 10.91
CA ASP A 33 -4.68 -2.84 9.60
C ASP A 33 -3.38 -3.53 9.15
N TYR A 34 -2.44 -3.75 10.09
CA TYR A 34 -1.21 -4.49 9.81
C TYR A 34 -1.49 -5.96 9.42
N GLY A 35 -2.47 -6.58 10.07
CA GLY A 35 -2.85 -7.98 9.78
C GLY A 35 -3.52 -8.14 8.41
N VAL A 36 -4.22 -7.12 7.95
CA VAL A 36 -4.99 -7.13 6.70
C VAL A 36 -4.14 -6.70 5.50
N GLN A 37 -3.29 -5.67 5.67
CA GLN A 37 -2.42 -5.25 4.58
C GLN A 37 -1.49 -6.38 4.12
N GLY A 38 -1.13 -6.36 2.85
CA GLY A 38 -0.20 -7.35 2.32
C GLY A 38 -0.42 -7.67 0.86
N GLU A 39 0.21 -8.73 0.42
CA GLU A 39 0.17 -9.21 -0.95
C GLU A 39 -0.57 -10.54 -1.01
N TYR A 40 -1.41 -10.69 -2.02
CA TYR A 40 -2.24 -11.86 -2.25
C TYR A 40 -2.06 -12.35 -3.67
N VAL A 41 -1.95 -13.67 -3.87
CA VAL A 41 -1.76 -14.28 -5.19
C VAL A 41 -2.68 -15.49 -5.33
N GLY A 42 -3.24 -15.65 -6.51
CA GLY A 42 -4.07 -16.81 -6.83
C GLY A 42 -4.32 -16.97 -8.32
N LEU A 43 -5.09 -17.98 -8.63
CA LEU A 43 -5.57 -18.26 -9.97
C LEU A 43 -7.06 -17.94 -10.04
N LEU A 44 -7.45 -17.14 -11.02
CA LEU A 44 -8.83 -16.78 -11.28
C LEU A 44 -9.29 -17.36 -12.63
N LYS A 45 -10.50 -17.87 -12.67
CA LYS A 45 -11.16 -18.27 -13.93
C LYS A 45 -11.60 -17.01 -14.64
N THR A 46 -11.27 -16.90 -15.91
CA THR A 46 -11.66 -15.77 -16.76
C THR A 46 -12.23 -16.31 -18.08
N LYS A 47 -12.84 -15.44 -18.88
CA LYS A 47 -13.31 -15.82 -20.23
C LYS A 47 -12.18 -16.31 -21.13
N GLN A 48 -10.93 -15.94 -20.86
CA GLN A 48 -9.74 -16.39 -21.59
C GLN A 48 -9.03 -17.60 -20.91
N GLY A 49 -9.70 -18.29 -19.99
CA GLY A 49 -9.14 -19.39 -19.22
C GLY A 49 -8.61 -18.97 -17.85
N THR A 50 -7.98 -19.90 -17.16
CA THR A 50 -7.42 -19.66 -15.82
C THR A 50 -6.17 -18.80 -15.91
N GLN A 51 -6.13 -17.71 -15.14
CA GLN A 51 -5.03 -16.74 -15.16
C GLN A 51 -4.56 -16.43 -13.74
N LYS A 52 -3.27 -16.16 -13.61
CA LYS A 52 -2.68 -15.70 -12.33
C LYS A 52 -3.03 -14.24 -12.10
N TYR A 53 -3.39 -13.93 -10.86
CA TYR A 53 -3.61 -12.57 -10.38
C TYR A 53 -2.84 -12.33 -9.10
N GLY A 54 -2.42 -11.08 -8.93
CA GLY A 54 -1.87 -10.55 -7.69
C GLY A 54 -2.71 -9.36 -7.22
N VAL A 55 -2.83 -9.21 -5.91
CA VAL A 55 -3.48 -8.05 -5.29
C VAL A 55 -2.60 -7.53 -4.17
N GLN A 56 -2.42 -6.22 -4.11
CA GLN A 56 -1.84 -5.53 -2.97
C GLN A 56 -2.95 -4.82 -2.20
N LEU A 57 -2.98 -5.05 -0.89
CA LEU A 57 -3.79 -4.29 0.07
C LEU A 57 -2.87 -3.37 0.85
N ILE A 58 -3.04 -2.08 0.65
CA ILE A 58 -2.20 -1.03 1.23
C ILE A 58 -3.02 -0.31 2.29
N ALA A 59 -2.60 -0.40 3.56
CA ALA A 59 -3.26 0.30 4.64
C ALA A 59 -3.06 1.82 4.49
N LEU A 60 -4.15 2.57 4.55
CA LEU A 60 -4.19 4.03 4.54
C LEU A 60 -4.39 4.61 5.96
N GLY A 61 -4.56 3.72 6.95
CA GLY A 61 -4.90 4.05 8.33
C GLY A 61 -6.42 4.09 8.58
N ASN A 62 -6.78 4.02 9.86
CA ASN A 62 -8.20 4.07 10.30
C ASN A 62 -9.10 3.06 9.57
N HIS A 63 -8.63 1.83 9.38
CA HIS A 63 -9.34 0.75 8.67
C HIS A 63 -9.62 1.01 7.19
N HIS A 64 -8.97 2.01 6.59
CA HIS A 64 -9.04 2.26 5.15
C HIS A 64 -7.89 1.60 4.42
N PHE A 65 -8.17 1.05 3.23
CA PHE A 65 -7.21 0.33 2.41
C PHE A 65 -7.34 0.72 0.96
N ARG A 66 -6.20 0.79 0.28
CA ARG A 66 -6.15 0.80 -1.18
C ARG A 66 -5.95 -0.62 -1.69
N VAL A 67 -6.82 -1.05 -2.57
CA VAL A 67 -6.73 -2.33 -3.28
C VAL A 67 -6.13 -2.06 -4.65
N VAL A 68 -5.07 -2.78 -5.00
CA VAL A 68 -4.46 -2.70 -6.34
C VAL A 68 -4.32 -4.10 -6.91
N GLY A 69 -4.98 -4.36 -8.03
CA GLY A 69 -5.01 -5.67 -8.70
C GLY A 69 -4.12 -5.72 -9.94
N TYR A 70 -3.40 -6.82 -10.12
CA TYR A 70 -2.46 -7.04 -11.21
C TYR A 70 -2.75 -8.36 -11.92
N ARG A 71 -2.89 -8.31 -13.25
CA ARG A 71 -2.97 -9.51 -14.07
C ARG A 71 -1.57 -10.09 -14.30
N GLY A 72 -1.43 -11.40 -14.18
CA GLY A 72 -0.15 -12.10 -14.33
C GLY A 72 0.57 -12.35 -13.01
N GLY A 73 0.22 -11.65 -11.94
CA GLY A 73 0.84 -11.74 -10.62
C GLY A 73 1.25 -10.40 -10.05
N LEU A 74 2.04 -10.39 -9.03
CA LEU A 74 2.50 -9.17 -8.35
C LEU A 74 3.66 -8.50 -9.10
N PRO A 75 3.91 -7.21 -8.86
CA PRO A 75 5.15 -6.54 -9.30
C PRO A 75 6.39 -7.33 -8.87
N GLY A 76 7.30 -7.57 -9.82
CA GLY A 76 8.49 -8.40 -9.61
C GLY A 76 8.20 -9.91 -9.46
N ALA A 77 6.95 -10.38 -9.61
CA ALA A 77 6.57 -11.78 -9.50
C ALA A 77 5.43 -12.17 -10.47
N GLY A 78 5.56 -11.76 -11.72
CA GLY A 78 4.67 -12.15 -12.81
C GLY A 78 3.93 -11.00 -13.50
N TRP A 79 3.71 -9.87 -12.84
CA TRP A 79 3.27 -8.67 -13.53
C TRP A 79 4.41 -8.09 -14.38
N ASN A 80 4.14 -7.86 -15.66
CA ASN A 80 5.15 -7.42 -16.63
C ASN A 80 5.33 -5.90 -16.72
N GLY A 81 4.63 -5.14 -15.87
CA GLY A 81 4.68 -3.67 -15.87
C GLY A 81 3.93 -3.02 -17.04
N LYS A 82 3.32 -3.82 -17.94
CA LYS A 82 2.60 -3.33 -19.11
C LYS A 82 1.09 -3.41 -18.90
N GLY A 83 0.40 -2.38 -19.36
CA GLY A 83 -1.06 -2.26 -19.24
C GLY A 83 -1.52 -1.66 -17.90
N PRO A 84 -2.79 -1.26 -17.81
CA PRO A 84 -3.37 -0.67 -16.62
C PRO A 84 -3.42 -1.70 -15.48
N VAL A 85 -3.30 -1.22 -14.24
CA VAL A 85 -3.72 -2.00 -13.08
C VAL A 85 -5.20 -2.38 -13.24
N GLN A 86 -5.54 -3.63 -12.93
CA GLN A 86 -6.88 -4.15 -13.24
C GLN A 86 -7.96 -3.61 -12.29
N VAL A 87 -7.56 -3.30 -11.06
CA VAL A 87 -8.42 -2.72 -10.03
C VAL A 87 -7.59 -1.74 -9.23
N GLN A 88 -8.13 -0.57 -8.98
CA GLN A 88 -7.64 0.34 -7.95
C GLN A 88 -8.87 0.96 -7.28
N ALA A 89 -9.05 0.68 -5.99
CA ALA A 89 -10.16 1.17 -5.21
C ALA A 89 -9.72 1.43 -3.77
N ASP A 90 -10.28 2.46 -3.16
CA ASP A 90 -10.12 2.73 -1.73
C ASP A 90 -11.37 2.22 -1.00
N VAL A 91 -11.17 1.42 0.03
CA VAL A 91 -12.22 0.67 0.71
C VAL A 91 -12.00 0.68 2.22
N GLU A 92 -13.06 0.41 2.97
CA GLU A 92 -13.03 0.35 4.42
C GLU A 92 -13.23 -1.08 4.92
N LEU A 93 -12.43 -1.47 5.92
CA LEU A 93 -12.62 -2.72 6.65
C LEU A 93 -13.76 -2.54 7.67
N LYS A 94 -14.84 -3.29 7.49
CA LYS A 94 -16.02 -3.28 8.39
C LYS A 94 -16.26 -4.68 8.94
N GLU A 95 -16.39 -4.80 10.25
CA GLU A 95 -16.69 -6.07 10.93
C GLU A 95 -15.75 -7.23 10.52
N GLY A 96 -14.45 -6.92 10.34
CA GLY A 96 -13.45 -7.91 9.91
C GLY A 96 -13.53 -8.33 8.44
N LYS A 97 -14.36 -7.64 7.65
CA LYS A 97 -14.58 -7.90 6.24
C LYS A 97 -14.24 -6.69 5.40
N LEU A 98 -13.48 -6.89 4.34
CA LEU A 98 -13.19 -5.88 3.35
C LEU A 98 -13.86 -6.27 2.04
N VAL A 99 -14.68 -5.39 1.51
CA VAL A 99 -15.38 -5.59 0.23
C VAL A 99 -14.99 -4.48 -0.72
N PHE A 100 -14.56 -4.84 -1.92
CA PHE A 100 -14.33 -3.90 -2.99
C PHE A 100 -15.15 -4.30 -4.22
N GLU A 101 -15.66 -3.30 -4.88
CA GLU A 101 -16.46 -3.43 -6.10
C GLU A 101 -15.97 -2.41 -7.12
N GLY A 102 -15.94 -2.79 -8.39
CA GLY A 102 -15.59 -1.92 -9.50
C GLY A 102 -15.75 -2.66 -10.82
N ASP A 103 -16.10 -1.96 -11.89
CA ASP A 103 -16.24 -2.42 -13.26
C ASP A 103 -16.45 -3.95 -13.46
N GLN A 104 -17.58 -4.48 -12.95
CA GLN A 104 -17.95 -5.90 -13.04
C GLN A 104 -17.01 -6.83 -12.23
N ARG A 105 -16.38 -6.34 -11.19
CA ARG A 105 -15.52 -7.14 -10.32
C ARG A 105 -15.87 -6.90 -8.88
N ARG A 106 -15.91 -7.96 -8.13
CA ARG A 106 -16.10 -7.92 -6.68
C ARG A 106 -15.04 -8.76 -6.00
N GLY A 107 -14.50 -8.25 -4.90
CA GLY A 107 -13.61 -9.01 -4.05
C GLY A 107 -14.02 -8.90 -2.60
N VAL A 108 -13.87 -9.99 -1.88
CA VAL A 108 -14.19 -10.08 -0.46
C VAL A 108 -12.98 -10.69 0.26
N LEU A 109 -12.37 -9.91 1.14
CA LEU A 109 -11.38 -10.43 2.08
C LEU A 109 -12.07 -10.72 3.40
N GLN A 110 -11.94 -11.96 3.86
CA GLN A 110 -12.39 -12.41 5.18
C GLN A 110 -11.51 -13.56 5.64
N GLY A 111 -11.08 -13.55 6.91
CA GLY A 111 -10.26 -14.62 7.46
C GLY A 111 -8.94 -14.86 6.72
N GLY A 112 -8.32 -13.81 6.15
CA GLY A 112 -7.06 -13.90 5.40
C GLY A 112 -7.17 -14.48 3.98
N ARG A 113 -8.39 -14.69 3.49
CA ARG A 113 -8.68 -15.23 2.16
C ARG A 113 -9.39 -14.18 1.34
N LEU A 114 -8.86 -13.86 0.17
CA LEU A 114 -9.45 -12.92 -0.77
C LEU A 114 -10.16 -13.70 -1.88
N VAL A 115 -11.47 -13.75 -1.83
CA VAL A 115 -12.33 -14.34 -2.85
C VAL A 115 -12.65 -13.28 -3.88
N VAL A 116 -12.51 -13.61 -5.17
CA VAL A 116 -12.74 -12.69 -6.28
C VAL A 116 -13.76 -13.26 -7.24
N ASP A 117 -14.66 -12.38 -7.64
CA ASP A 117 -15.66 -12.58 -8.66
C ASP A 117 -15.40 -11.55 -9.78
N LEU A 118 -15.21 -12.01 -11.00
CA LEU A 118 -14.91 -11.19 -12.18
C LEU A 118 -16.13 -11.02 -13.12
N GLY A 119 -17.28 -11.59 -12.73
CA GLY A 119 -18.47 -11.60 -13.54
C GLY A 119 -19.66 -10.88 -12.90
N PRO A 120 -20.68 -10.54 -13.70
CA PRO A 120 -21.92 -9.95 -13.21
C PRO A 120 -22.83 -10.97 -12.51
N ASP A 121 -22.52 -12.25 -12.61
CA ASP A 121 -23.31 -13.37 -12.08
C ASP A 121 -23.02 -13.69 -10.61
N GLY A 122 -22.04 -13.03 -9.99
CA GLY A 122 -21.67 -13.22 -8.59
C GLY A 122 -21.04 -14.59 -8.30
N THR A 123 -20.54 -15.27 -9.34
CA THR A 123 -19.85 -16.55 -9.16
C THR A 123 -18.43 -16.36 -8.65
N ASN A 124 -17.98 -17.28 -7.79
CA ASN A 124 -16.61 -17.30 -7.32
C ASN A 124 -15.66 -17.74 -8.43
N ASP A 125 -14.90 -16.80 -8.99
CA ASP A 125 -13.91 -17.07 -10.01
C ASP A 125 -12.58 -17.58 -9.48
N GLY A 126 -12.36 -17.45 -8.19
CA GLY A 126 -11.20 -17.99 -7.51
C GLY A 126 -10.84 -17.27 -6.22
N GLU A 127 -9.78 -17.76 -5.62
CA GLU A 127 -9.28 -17.30 -4.34
C GLU A 127 -7.80 -16.91 -4.45
N LEU A 128 -7.45 -15.78 -3.83
CA LEU A 128 -6.07 -15.37 -3.64
C LEU A 128 -5.71 -15.56 -2.16
N LYS A 129 -4.52 -16.11 -1.94
CA LYS A 129 -3.95 -16.32 -0.60
C LYS A 129 -2.84 -15.30 -0.35
N ARG A 130 -2.73 -14.89 0.89
CA ARG A 130 -1.65 -14.03 1.34
C ARG A 130 -0.29 -14.70 1.10
N VAL A 131 0.67 -13.91 0.65
CA VAL A 131 2.05 -14.35 0.45
C VAL A 131 3.00 -13.41 1.18
N ASP A 132 4.00 -14.01 1.83
CA ASP A 132 5.11 -13.26 2.42
C ASP A 132 6.32 -13.40 1.50
N ARG A 133 6.64 -12.32 0.79
CA ARG A 133 7.80 -12.31 -0.10
C ARG A 133 8.99 -11.68 0.62
N ARG A 134 10.13 -12.36 0.53
CA ARG A 134 11.41 -11.80 0.92
C ARG A 134 12.18 -11.40 -0.33
N SER A 135 12.88 -10.27 -0.27
CA SER A 135 13.78 -9.89 -1.34
C SER A 135 14.82 -11.00 -1.58
N PRO A 136 15.03 -11.44 -2.83
CA PRO A 136 16.08 -12.42 -3.14
C PRO A 136 17.49 -11.87 -2.86
N THR A 137 17.63 -10.56 -2.70
CA THR A 137 18.88 -9.88 -2.38
C THR A 137 19.01 -9.53 -0.89
N LEU A 138 18.00 -9.88 -0.06
CA LEU A 138 18.05 -9.61 1.38
C LEU A 138 19.28 -10.32 2.01
N GLY A 139 20.13 -9.53 2.68
CA GLY A 139 21.37 -10.02 3.28
C GLY A 139 22.48 -10.35 2.29
N LYS A 140 22.30 -10.06 0.99
CA LYS A 140 23.34 -10.18 -0.03
C LYS A 140 23.85 -8.79 -0.39
N THR A 141 25.16 -8.61 -0.28
CA THR A 141 25.82 -7.39 -0.74
C THR A 141 26.21 -7.59 -2.21
N ASP A 142 25.81 -6.69 -3.09
CA ASP A 142 26.34 -6.64 -4.45
C ASP A 142 27.82 -6.25 -4.36
N PRO A 143 28.76 -6.98 -4.98
CA PRO A 143 30.18 -6.64 -4.93
C PRO A 143 30.49 -5.25 -5.53
N ASN A 144 29.61 -4.71 -6.36
CA ASN A 144 29.74 -3.36 -6.92
C ASN A 144 28.90 -2.30 -6.18
N ALA A 145 28.25 -2.66 -5.06
CA ALA A 145 27.46 -1.72 -4.30
C ALA A 145 28.34 -0.64 -3.66
N VAL A 146 27.91 0.61 -3.80
CA VAL A 146 28.48 1.72 -3.04
C VAL A 146 27.76 1.75 -1.69
N VAL A 147 28.51 1.54 -0.62
CA VAL A 147 27.96 1.63 0.74
C VAL A 147 27.83 3.11 1.10
N LEU A 148 26.60 3.59 1.12
CA LEU A 148 26.30 4.97 1.51
C LEU A 148 26.25 5.13 3.03
N PHE A 149 25.85 4.08 3.74
CA PHE A 149 25.76 4.09 5.20
C PHE A 149 26.03 2.68 5.75
N ASP A 150 27.04 2.54 6.58
CA ASP A 150 27.45 1.25 7.17
C ASP A 150 27.08 1.14 8.67
N GLY A 151 26.35 2.12 9.18
CA GLY A 151 25.92 2.17 10.58
C GLY A 151 26.92 2.82 11.53
N LYS A 152 28.09 3.26 11.06
CA LYS A 152 29.15 3.79 11.94
C LYS A 152 29.15 5.31 12.06
N ASP A 153 28.99 5.99 10.95
CA ASP A 153 28.99 7.45 10.94
C ASP A 153 28.10 8.03 9.83
N ALA A 154 27.83 9.32 9.89
CA ALA A 154 27.01 10.05 8.95
C ALA A 154 27.84 10.89 7.94
N ALA A 155 29.14 10.66 7.81
CA ALA A 155 30.06 11.53 7.05
C ALA A 155 29.70 11.67 5.57
N GLN A 156 29.04 10.66 5.00
CA GLN A 156 28.58 10.66 3.60
C GLN A 156 27.35 11.56 3.34
N PHE A 157 26.70 12.07 4.40
CA PHE A 157 25.46 12.83 4.29
C PHE A 157 25.64 14.26 4.79
N ALA A 158 25.44 15.25 3.93
CA ALA A 158 25.47 16.65 4.32
C ALA A 158 24.35 16.91 5.35
N GLY A 159 24.74 17.36 6.56
CA GLY A 159 23.80 17.57 7.66
C GLY A 159 23.35 16.31 8.39
N GLY A 160 23.77 15.12 7.93
CA GLY A 160 23.48 13.86 8.59
C GLY A 160 24.06 13.78 10.00
N ARG A 161 23.34 13.17 10.91
CA ARG A 161 23.77 12.92 12.30
C ARG A 161 23.33 11.54 12.77
N MET A 162 24.13 10.98 13.67
CA MET A 162 23.80 9.71 14.31
C MET A 162 22.92 9.91 15.53
N THR A 163 21.97 9.01 15.74
CA THR A 163 21.29 8.89 17.03
C THR A 163 22.19 8.19 18.05
N LYS A 164 21.82 8.21 19.33
CA LYS A 164 22.53 7.45 20.37
C LYS A 164 22.52 5.94 20.11
N ASP A 165 21.52 5.45 19.38
CA ASP A 165 21.32 4.03 19.06
C ASP A 165 21.90 3.64 17.68
N GLY A 166 22.63 4.54 17.03
CA GLY A 166 23.31 4.30 15.77
C GLY A 166 22.55 4.61 14.47
N PRO A 167 21.21 4.69 14.41
CA PRO A 167 20.53 5.04 13.16
C PRO A 167 20.88 6.46 12.69
N LEU A 168 20.92 6.62 11.34
CA LEU A 168 21.06 7.91 10.71
C LEU A 168 19.78 8.75 10.90
N MET A 169 19.94 10.05 11.19
CA MET A 169 18.87 11.04 11.23
C MET A 169 19.13 12.14 10.20
N GLU A 170 18.03 12.66 9.67
CA GLU A 170 18.03 13.90 8.88
C GLU A 170 18.21 15.15 9.74
#